data_a6e989f463788efee8ddbd0f6c42fb1b
#
_entry.id   a6e989f463788efee8ddbd0f6c42fb1b
#
_cell.length_a   1.000
_cell.length_b   1.000
_cell.length_c   1.000
_cell.angle_alpha   90.00
_cell.angle_beta   90.00
_cell.angle_gamma   90.00
#
_symmetry.space_group_name_H-M   'P 1'
#
loop_
_entity.id
_entity.type
_entity.pdbx_description
1 polymer ?
#
loop_
_entity_poly.entity_id
_entity_poly.type
_entity_poly.pdbx_seq_one_letter_code
_entity_poly.pdbx_strand_id
1 'polypeptide(L)'
;MLRDITLGQYYPVDSLLHRLDPRTKLFGTLVYIVTLFIADNLWAYLAATIFLITAIKLSNVPVKSLVPGLKSIMFLLLLSVSFNLFLTPGTPIFKIGFLQMTWEGLRFAAFMAIRLVYLVMGSTILTLTTTPNQLTDGLEKSLGFLKKVGVPVHEVSMMMSIALRFIPILIEETDKIMKAQMARGADFESGNLIQKAKSMVPLLVPLFVSAFRRATDLAMAMEARCYRGGEGRTKMKPLKYAKRDHMVYGAYLVYFVVAILLKVIL
;
A
#
# COMPACT_ATOMS: atom_id res chain seq x y z
N MET A 1 20.98 -9.36 -6.91
CA MET A 1 19.65 -9.68 -6.36
C MET A 1 19.03 -8.62 -5.44
N LEU A 2 19.80 -7.86 -4.63
CA LEU A 2 19.23 -6.86 -3.71
C LEU A 2 19.08 -5.45 -4.31
N ARG A 3 19.59 -5.19 -5.52
CA ARG A 3 19.52 -3.86 -6.17
C ARG A 3 18.13 -3.43 -6.67
N ASP A 4 17.18 -4.37 -6.74
CA ASP A 4 15.84 -4.12 -7.28
C ASP A 4 14.79 -3.84 -6.19
N ILE A 5 15.21 -3.72 -4.92
CA ILE A 5 14.32 -3.36 -3.82
C ILE A 5 14.08 -1.85 -3.88
N THR A 6 13.07 -1.43 -4.62
CA THR A 6 12.61 -0.04 -4.62
C THR A 6 11.75 0.20 -3.38
N LEU A 7 12.26 1.00 -2.46
CA LEU A 7 11.52 1.48 -1.29
C LEU A 7 10.47 2.51 -1.71
N GLY A 8 9.26 2.04 -1.92
CA GLY A 8 8.13 2.85 -2.36
C GLY A 8 8.15 3.12 -3.88
N GLN A 9 7.02 2.92 -4.51
CA GLN A 9 6.84 3.20 -5.95
C GLN A 9 6.40 4.66 -6.18
N TYR A 10 6.95 5.62 -5.40
CA TYR A 10 6.60 7.02 -5.56
C TYR A 10 7.06 7.54 -6.93
N TYR A 11 6.14 8.13 -7.67
CA TYR A 11 6.39 8.75 -8.98
C TYR A 11 6.52 10.26 -8.82
N PRO A 12 7.71 10.87 -8.94
CA PRO A 12 7.94 12.28 -8.66
C PRO A 12 7.42 13.17 -9.80
N VAL A 13 6.14 13.52 -9.74
CA VAL A 13 5.50 14.48 -10.66
C VAL A 13 4.69 15.50 -9.86
N ASP A 14 4.72 16.74 -10.32
CA ASP A 14 3.88 17.80 -9.76
C ASP A 14 2.45 17.66 -10.28
N SER A 15 1.52 17.30 -9.39
CA SER A 15 0.09 17.23 -9.69
C SER A 15 -0.77 17.68 -8.51
N LEU A 16 -2.06 17.90 -8.76
CA LEU A 16 -2.99 18.23 -7.68
C LEU A 16 -3.00 17.18 -6.59
N LEU A 17 -3.01 15.88 -6.95
CA LEU A 17 -2.99 14.80 -5.98
C LEU A 17 -1.70 14.77 -5.16
N HIS A 18 -0.53 15.01 -5.78
CA HIS A 18 0.74 15.02 -5.05
C HIS A 18 0.79 16.10 -3.97
N ARG A 19 0.14 17.24 -4.24
CA ARG A 19 0.11 18.41 -3.33
C ARG A 19 -0.96 18.34 -2.24
N LEU A 20 -1.81 17.31 -2.22
CA LEU A 20 -2.79 17.09 -1.14
C LEU A 20 -2.13 16.59 0.14
N ASP A 21 -2.77 16.92 1.28
CA ASP A 21 -2.37 16.38 2.58
C ASP A 21 -2.47 14.83 2.57
N PRO A 22 -1.45 14.11 3.08
CA PRO A 22 -1.47 12.64 3.14
C PRO A 22 -2.70 12.06 3.86
N ARG A 23 -3.25 12.76 4.85
CA ARG A 23 -4.49 12.38 5.55
C ARG A 23 -5.69 12.37 4.61
N THR A 24 -5.80 13.39 3.75
CA THR A 24 -6.87 13.49 2.75
C THR A 24 -6.80 12.35 1.75
N LYS A 25 -5.60 11.98 1.30
CA LYS A 25 -5.38 10.85 0.38
C LYS A 25 -5.73 9.51 1.04
N LEU A 26 -5.27 9.28 2.28
CA LEU A 26 -5.60 8.07 3.05
C LEU A 26 -7.11 7.92 3.25
N PHE A 27 -7.77 8.98 3.71
CA PHE A 27 -9.21 8.98 3.90
C PHE A 27 -9.95 8.74 2.59
N GLY A 28 -9.55 9.41 1.50
CA GLY A 28 -10.15 9.24 0.19
C GLY A 28 -10.00 7.84 -0.37
N THR A 29 -8.84 7.21 -0.19
CA THR A 29 -8.61 5.82 -0.58
C THR A 29 -9.51 4.88 0.24
N LEU A 30 -9.67 5.12 1.55
CA LEU A 30 -10.54 4.33 2.40
C LEU A 30 -12.00 4.45 1.96
N VAL A 31 -12.49 5.68 1.73
CA VAL A 31 -13.85 5.92 1.22
C VAL A 31 -14.05 5.23 -0.12
N TYR A 32 -13.08 5.32 -1.03
CA TYR A 32 -13.13 4.64 -2.32
C TYR A 32 -13.24 3.12 -2.18
N ILE A 33 -12.41 2.50 -1.33
CA ILE A 33 -12.45 1.07 -1.06
C ILE A 33 -13.82 0.66 -0.51
N VAL A 34 -14.30 1.36 0.53
CA VAL A 34 -15.61 1.08 1.14
C VAL A 34 -16.72 1.20 0.11
N THR A 35 -16.68 2.22 -0.74
CA THR A 35 -17.69 2.42 -1.79
C THR A 35 -17.68 1.28 -2.82
N LEU A 36 -16.53 0.75 -3.20
CA LEU A 36 -16.42 -0.39 -4.11
C LEU A 36 -17.04 -1.68 -3.52
N PHE A 37 -16.95 -1.86 -2.19
CA PHE A 37 -17.61 -3.00 -1.54
C PHE A 37 -19.13 -2.83 -1.42
N ILE A 38 -19.60 -1.60 -1.37
CA ILE A 38 -21.03 -1.27 -1.34
C ILE A 38 -21.66 -1.39 -2.75
N ALA A 39 -20.86 -1.20 -3.80
CA ALA A 39 -21.29 -1.20 -5.20
C ALA A 39 -21.67 -2.61 -5.67
N ASP A 40 -22.95 -2.83 -5.95
CA ASP A 40 -23.49 -4.10 -6.49
C ASP A 40 -24.12 -3.93 -7.87
N ASN A 41 -24.35 -2.67 -8.33
CA ASN A 41 -25.02 -2.32 -9.56
C ASN A 41 -24.08 -1.70 -10.60
N LEU A 42 -24.37 -1.91 -11.89
CA LEU A 42 -23.58 -1.38 -13.00
C LEU A 42 -23.39 0.15 -12.92
N TRP A 43 -24.39 0.90 -12.48
CA TRP A 43 -24.34 2.35 -12.33
C TRP A 43 -23.38 2.80 -11.24
N ALA A 44 -23.30 2.05 -10.14
CA ALA A 44 -22.33 2.31 -9.07
C ALA A 44 -20.89 2.07 -9.56
N TYR A 45 -20.65 1.03 -10.37
CA TYR A 45 -19.35 0.83 -11.01
C TYR A 45 -19.02 1.90 -12.04
N LEU A 46 -20.02 2.43 -12.76
CA LEU A 46 -19.80 3.56 -13.67
C LEU A 46 -19.36 4.82 -12.91
N ALA A 47 -20.01 5.12 -11.79
CA ALA A 47 -19.58 6.22 -10.91
C ALA A 47 -18.15 6.01 -10.37
N ALA A 48 -17.80 4.78 -9.95
CA ALA A 48 -16.46 4.42 -9.53
C ALA A 48 -15.42 4.57 -10.66
N THR A 49 -15.81 4.23 -11.89
CA THR A 49 -14.97 4.43 -13.10
C THR A 49 -14.65 5.90 -13.33
N ILE A 50 -15.69 6.75 -13.30
CA ILE A 50 -15.52 8.20 -13.48
C ILE A 50 -14.60 8.76 -12.39
N PHE A 51 -14.81 8.36 -11.14
CA PHE A 51 -13.97 8.78 -10.02
C PHE A 51 -12.51 8.35 -10.21
N LEU A 52 -12.28 7.08 -10.57
CA LEU A 52 -10.95 6.51 -10.80
C LEU A 52 -10.23 7.21 -11.96
N ILE A 53 -10.91 7.41 -13.10
CA ILE A 53 -10.36 8.12 -14.27
C ILE A 53 -10.01 9.56 -13.90
N THR A 54 -10.87 10.24 -13.12
CA THR A 54 -10.61 11.59 -12.64
C THR A 54 -9.38 11.62 -11.74
N ALA A 55 -9.26 10.68 -10.81
CA ALA A 55 -8.08 10.55 -9.95
C ALA A 55 -6.80 10.30 -10.76
N ILE A 56 -6.82 9.39 -11.75
CA ILE A 56 -5.67 9.12 -12.63
C ILE A 56 -5.27 10.38 -13.40
N LYS A 57 -6.22 11.10 -14.00
CA LYS A 57 -5.94 12.34 -14.74
C LYS A 57 -5.36 13.43 -13.83
N LEU A 58 -5.92 13.61 -12.64
CA LEU A 58 -5.45 14.60 -11.67
C LEU A 58 -4.10 14.23 -11.04
N SER A 59 -3.70 12.95 -11.09
CA SER A 59 -2.40 12.49 -10.59
C SER A 59 -1.25 12.78 -11.56
N ASN A 60 -1.52 13.01 -12.84
CA ASN A 60 -0.52 13.10 -13.93
C ASN A 60 0.44 11.89 -14.00
N VAL A 61 0.04 10.75 -13.42
CA VAL A 61 0.84 9.51 -13.45
C VAL A 61 0.51 8.76 -14.74
N PRO A 62 1.51 8.33 -15.52
CA PRO A 62 1.26 7.56 -16.73
C PRO A 62 0.62 6.21 -16.38
N VAL A 63 -0.40 5.81 -17.15
CA VAL A 63 -1.13 4.55 -16.93
C VAL A 63 -0.20 3.34 -16.93
N LYS A 64 0.92 3.41 -17.66
CA LYS A 64 1.95 2.36 -17.67
C LYS A 64 2.51 2.05 -16.27
N SER A 65 2.57 3.03 -15.39
CA SER A 65 3.06 2.86 -14.00
C SER A 65 2.04 2.15 -13.09
N LEU A 66 0.77 2.04 -13.52
CA LEU A 66 -0.27 1.30 -12.79
C LEU A 66 -0.27 -0.20 -13.16
N VAL A 67 0.24 -0.54 -14.35
CA VAL A 67 0.25 -1.94 -14.87
C VAL A 67 1.02 -2.93 -13.99
N PRO A 68 2.19 -2.60 -13.41
CA PRO A 68 2.91 -3.51 -12.52
C PRO A 68 2.08 -3.98 -11.32
N GLY A 69 1.27 -3.09 -10.73
CA GLY A 69 0.34 -3.44 -9.66
C GLY A 69 -0.71 -4.46 -10.08
N LEU A 70 -1.27 -4.30 -11.28
CA LEU A 70 -2.23 -5.26 -11.84
C LEU A 70 -1.57 -6.60 -12.18
N LYS A 71 -0.37 -6.59 -12.75
CA LYS A 71 0.37 -7.82 -13.08
C LYS A 71 0.62 -8.69 -11.84
N SER A 72 0.93 -8.05 -10.71
CA SER A 72 1.19 -8.76 -9.46
C SER A 72 0.00 -9.59 -8.97
N ILE A 73 -1.23 -9.15 -9.21
CA ILE A 73 -2.45 -9.87 -8.76
C ILE A 73 -3.15 -10.62 -9.90
N MET A 74 -2.59 -10.64 -11.11
CA MET A 74 -3.23 -11.28 -12.27
C MET A 74 -3.57 -12.74 -12.00
N PHE A 75 -2.67 -13.47 -11.34
CA PHE A 75 -2.91 -14.86 -10.98
C PHE A 75 -4.11 -15.01 -10.03
N LEU A 76 -4.16 -14.19 -8.97
CA LEU A 76 -5.27 -14.20 -8.01
C LEU A 76 -6.60 -13.81 -8.67
N LEU A 77 -6.56 -12.83 -9.59
CA LEU A 77 -7.71 -12.39 -10.36
C LEU A 77 -8.25 -13.54 -11.23
N LEU A 78 -7.38 -14.20 -12.01
CA LEU A 78 -7.77 -15.33 -12.84
C LEU A 78 -8.36 -16.47 -12.00
N LEU A 79 -7.72 -16.77 -10.86
CA LEU A 79 -8.21 -17.80 -9.94
C LEU A 79 -9.60 -17.46 -9.40
N SER A 80 -9.80 -16.23 -8.92
CA SER A 80 -11.09 -15.75 -8.38
C SER A 80 -12.19 -15.76 -9.44
N VAL A 81 -11.90 -15.29 -10.65
CA VAL A 81 -12.84 -15.29 -11.78
C VAL A 81 -13.22 -16.73 -12.15
N SER A 82 -12.24 -17.63 -12.21
CA SER A 82 -12.47 -19.05 -12.51
C SER A 82 -13.38 -19.71 -11.47
N PHE A 83 -13.13 -19.49 -10.18
CA PHE A 83 -13.98 -20.03 -9.13
C PHE A 83 -15.42 -19.50 -9.20
N ASN A 84 -15.60 -18.18 -9.37
CA ASN A 84 -16.92 -17.60 -9.46
C ASN A 84 -17.68 -18.06 -10.70
N LEU A 85 -16.97 -18.29 -11.82
CA LEU A 85 -17.57 -18.71 -13.08
C LEU A 85 -18.13 -20.15 -13.01
N PHE A 86 -17.43 -21.04 -12.33
CA PHE A 86 -17.74 -22.48 -12.34
C PHE A 86 -18.43 -22.99 -11.08
N LEU A 87 -18.27 -22.32 -9.92
CA LEU A 87 -18.80 -22.78 -8.64
C LEU A 87 -20.06 -22.04 -8.20
N THR A 88 -20.46 -20.94 -8.89
CA THR A 88 -21.67 -20.23 -8.53
C THR A 88 -22.91 -20.96 -9.05
N PRO A 89 -23.85 -21.37 -8.18
CA PRO A 89 -25.08 -22.00 -8.61
C PRO A 89 -25.99 -21.01 -9.33
N GLY A 90 -26.69 -21.46 -10.37
CA GLY A 90 -27.60 -20.60 -11.14
C GLY A 90 -28.10 -21.29 -12.41
N THR A 91 -28.66 -20.50 -13.35
CA THR A 91 -29.16 -21.00 -14.63
C THR A 91 -27.99 -21.43 -15.53
N PRO A 92 -27.86 -22.72 -15.88
CA PRO A 92 -26.73 -23.21 -16.64
C PRO A 92 -26.76 -22.74 -18.09
N ILE A 93 -25.69 -22.08 -18.54
CA ILE A 93 -25.46 -21.74 -19.95
C ILE A 93 -24.84 -22.94 -20.65
N PHE A 94 -23.86 -23.57 -19.97
CA PHE A 94 -23.09 -24.68 -20.51
C PHE A 94 -22.69 -25.65 -19.40
N LYS A 95 -22.84 -26.96 -19.64
CA LYS A 95 -22.45 -28.03 -18.69
C LYS A 95 -21.36 -28.88 -19.29
N ILE A 96 -20.21 -28.99 -18.64
CA ILE A 96 -19.15 -29.96 -18.96
C ILE A 96 -18.90 -30.79 -17.70
N GLY A 97 -19.51 -31.95 -17.57
CA GLY A 97 -19.35 -32.83 -16.41
C GLY A 97 -19.71 -32.14 -15.10
N PHE A 98 -18.73 -31.98 -14.21
CA PHE A 98 -18.90 -31.35 -12.90
C PHE A 98 -18.86 -29.83 -12.93
N LEU A 99 -18.39 -29.20 -14.02
CA LEU A 99 -18.27 -27.75 -14.16
C LEU A 99 -19.50 -27.20 -14.89
N GLN A 100 -20.22 -26.31 -14.23
CA GLN A 100 -21.39 -25.65 -14.79
C GLN A 100 -21.09 -24.15 -14.88
N MET A 101 -21.11 -23.62 -16.08
CA MET A 101 -21.06 -22.19 -16.30
C MET A 101 -22.48 -21.63 -16.23
N THR A 102 -22.73 -20.75 -15.27
CA THR A 102 -24.05 -20.15 -15.03
C THR A 102 -24.05 -18.66 -15.43
N TRP A 103 -25.21 -18.11 -15.78
CA TRP A 103 -25.34 -16.70 -16.11
C TRP A 103 -25.04 -15.80 -14.90
N GLU A 104 -25.52 -16.23 -13.73
CA GLU A 104 -25.24 -15.59 -12.45
C GLU A 104 -23.74 -15.62 -12.12
N GLY A 105 -23.09 -16.77 -12.35
CA GLY A 105 -21.65 -16.94 -12.18
C GLY A 105 -20.84 -15.99 -13.08
N LEU A 106 -21.24 -15.86 -14.34
CA LEU A 106 -20.58 -14.92 -15.27
C LEU A 106 -20.71 -13.46 -14.81
N ARG A 107 -21.92 -13.08 -14.37
CA ARG A 107 -22.16 -11.75 -13.83
C ARG A 107 -21.32 -11.48 -12.58
N PHE A 108 -21.32 -12.40 -11.61
CA PHE A 108 -20.51 -12.28 -10.39
C PHE A 108 -19.01 -12.24 -10.70
N ALA A 109 -18.52 -13.09 -11.60
CA ALA A 109 -17.13 -13.11 -12.02
C ALA A 109 -16.71 -11.78 -12.65
N ALA A 110 -17.54 -11.20 -13.52
CA ALA A 110 -17.28 -9.90 -14.14
C ALA A 110 -17.22 -8.76 -13.11
N PHE A 111 -18.19 -8.68 -12.21
CA PHE A 111 -18.20 -7.66 -11.16
C PHE A 111 -17.01 -7.82 -10.21
N MET A 112 -16.67 -9.06 -9.84
CA MET A 112 -15.51 -9.33 -8.98
C MET A 112 -14.19 -8.94 -9.66
N ALA A 113 -14.05 -9.27 -10.95
CA ALA A 113 -12.87 -8.86 -11.74
C ALA A 113 -12.72 -7.34 -11.77
N ILE A 114 -13.78 -6.61 -12.09
CA ILE A 114 -13.78 -5.14 -12.11
C ILE A 114 -13.45 -4.59 -10.73
N ARG A 115 -14.07 -5.12 -9.67
CA ARG A 115 -13.81 -4.72 -8.28
C ARG A 115 -12.35 -4.87 -7.91
N LEU A 116 -11.73 -6.03 -8.18
CA LEU A 116 -10.33 -6.28 -7.87
C LEU A 116 -9.40 -5.34 -8.64
N VAL A 117 -9.64 -5.15 -9.93
CA VAL A 117 -8.87 -4.20 -10.76
C VAL A 117 -8.96 -2.78 -10.18
N TYR A 118 -10.15 -2.32 -9.82
CA TYR A 118 -10.36 -0.98 -9.29
C TYR A 118 -9.72 -0.80 -7.91
N LEU A 119 -9.82 -1.79 -7.02
CA LEU A 119 -9.16 -1.77 -5.72
C LEU A 119 -7.64 -1.60 -5.87
N VAL A 120 -7.03 -2.36 -6.77
CA VAL A 120 -5.59 -2.28 -6.99
C VAL A 120 -5.20 -0.96 -7.62
N MET A 121 -5.94 -0.49 -8.62
CA MET A 121 -5.64 0.79 -9.26
C MET A 121 -5.75 1.95 -8.26
N GLY A 122 -6.79 1.99 -7.44
CA GLY A 122 -6.96 3.02 -6.41
C GLY A 122 -5.86 3.01 -5.36
N SER A 123 -5.50 1.82 -4.87
CA SER A 123 -4.38 1.66 -3.92
C SER A 123 -3.03 2.04 -4.54
N THR A 124 -2.82 1.68 -5.80
CA THR A 124 -1.59 2.03 -6.54
C THR A 124 -1.45 3.54 -6.73
N ILE A 125 -2.55 4.27 -6.99
CA ILE A 125 -2.52 5.73 -7.08
C ILE A 125 -2.05 6.35 -5.75
N LEU A 126 -2.53 5.86 -4.61
CA LEU A 126 -2.07 6.32 -3.30
C LEU A 126 -0.56 6.12 -3.15
N THR A 127 -0.06 4.92 -3.49
CA THR A 127 1.36 4.57 -3.36
C THR A 127 2.25 5.39 -4.30
N LEU A 128 1.79 5.64 -5.54
CA LEU A 128 2.53 6.43 -6.52
C LEU A 128 2.53 7.93 -6.22
N THR A 129 1.51 8.44 -5.51
CA THR A 129 1.38 9.88 -5.22
C THR A 129 1.81 10.27 -3.81
N THR A 130 2.19 9.31 -2.95
CA THR A 130 2.51 9.58 -1.54
C THR A 130 3.80 8.87 -1.16
N THR A 131 4.78 9.60 -0.63
CA THR A 131 6.02 8.97 -0.14
C THR A 131 5.77 8.18 1.14
N PRO A 132 6.56 7.12 1.44
CA PRO A 132 6.43 6.35 2.68
C PRO A 132 6.47 7.22 3.95
N ASN A 133 7.34 8.23 3.98
CA ASN A 133 7.44 9.16 5.12
C ASN A 133 6.16 10.01 5.28
N GLN A 134 5.60 10.51 4.16
CA GLN A 134 4.33 11.24 4.19
C GLN A 134 3.18 10.34 4.64
N LEU A 135 3.17 9.07 4.21
CA LEU A 135 2.17 8.10 4.62
C LEU A 135 2.22 7.86 6.13
N THR A 136 3.42 7.70 6.70
CA THR A 136 3.63 7.54 8.14
C THR A 136 3.16 8.77 8.92
N ASP A 137 3.49 9.97 8.46
CA ASP A 137 3.03 11.23 9.08
C ASP A 137 1.51 11.39 8.99
N GLY A 138 0.92 11.00 7.87
CA GLY A 138 -0.52 10.98 7.66
C GLY A 138 -1.23 10.02 8.61
N LEU A 139 -0.70 8.80 8.77
CA LEU A 139 -1.22 7.78 9.70
C LEU A 139 -1.13 8.26 11.15
N GLU A 140 0.01 8.82 11.58
CA GLU A 140 0.16 9.36 12.94
C GLU A 140 -0.93 10.38 13.28
N LYS A 141 -1.16 11.30 12.37
CA LYS A 141 -2.18 12.35 12.58
C LYS A 141 -3.61 11.83 12.47
N SER A 142 -3.87 10.89 11.55
CA SER A 142 -5.20 10.29 11.38
C SER A 142 -5.56 9.38 12.54
N LEU A 143 -4.60 8.61 13.07
CA LEU A 143 -4.80 7.68 14.18
C LEU A 143 -4.61 8.33 15.56
N GLY A 144 -4.40 9.64 15.61
CA GLY A 144 -4.19 10.39 16.85
C GLY A 144 -5.29 10.21 17.91
N PHE A 145 -6.52 9.85 17.50
CA PHE A 145 -7.62 9.53 18.41
C PHE A 145 -7.37 8.25 19.23
N LEU A 146 -6.58 7.30 18.71
CA LEU A 146 -6.22 6.08 19.44
C LEU A 146 -5.31 6.34 20.64
N LYS A 147 -4.67 7.50 20.72
CA LYS A 147 -3.94 7.92 21.92
C LYS A 147 -4.86 7.95 23.15
N LYS A 148 -6.16 8.25 22.98
CA LYS A 148 -7.15 8.23 24.06
C LYS A 148 -7.43 6.83 24.62
N VAL A 149 -7.15 5.80 23.82
CA VAL A 149 -7.32 4.38 24.17
C VAL A 149 -6.01 3.75 24.66
N GLY A 150 -4.95 4.57 24.85
CA GLY A 150 -3.65 4.11 25.36
C GLY A 150 -2.68 3.60 24.29
N VAL A 151 -2.98 3.76 22.97
CA VAL A 151 -2.06 3.36 21.91
C VAL A 151 -0.96 4.42 21.75
N PRO A 152 0.34 4.06 21.81
CA PRO A 152 1.46 5.00 21.65
C PRO A 152 1.69 5.35 20.16
N VAL A 153 0.74 6.06 19.55
CA VAL A 153 0.74 6.36 18.09
C VAL A 153 1.97 7.14 17.66
N HIS A 154 2.44 8.06 18.50
CA HIS A 154 3.63 8.85 18.20
C HIS A 154 4.90 8.00 18.17
N GLU A 155 5.06 7.14 19.15
CA GLU A 155 6.21 6.23 19.28
C GLU A 155 6.25 5.25 18.10
N VAL A 156 5.10 4.69 17.72
CA VAL A 156 4.98 3.81 16.53
C VAL A 156 5.36 4.56 15.26
N SER A 157 4.85 5.79 15.06
CA SER A 157 5.20 6.61 13.90
C SER A 157 6.69 6.95 13.85
N MET A 158 7.29 7.24 14.99
CA MET A 158 8.71 7.50 15.09
C MET A 158 9.53 6.25 14.75
N MET A 159 9.16 5.07 15.28
CA MET A 159 9.80 3.80 14.93
C MET A 159 9.71 3.52 13.43
N MET A 160 8.55 3.74 12.80
CA MET A 160 8.39 3.60 11.35
C MET A 160 9.29 4.57 10.56
N SER A 161 9.38 5.82 11.00
CA SER A 161 10.23 6.83 10.34
C SER A 161 11.72 6.48 10.44
N ILE A 162 12.15 5.95 11.60
CA ILE A 162 13.51 5.45 11.82
C ILE A 162 13.76 4.23 10.93
N ALA A 163 12.84 3.27 10.91
CA ALA A 163 12.94 2.07 10.09
C ALA A 163 13.09 2.43 8.60
N LEU A 164 12.21 3.30 8.07
CA LEU A 164 12.27 3.76 6.67
C LEU A 164 13.60 4.41 6.31
N ARG A 165 14.25 5.09 7.26
CA ARG A 165 15.59 5.66 7.07
C ARG A 165 16.69 4.61 7.08
N PHE A 166 16.56 3.59 7.95
CA PHE A 166 17.61 2.56 8.08
C PHE A 166 17.52 1.46 7.02
N ILE A 167 16.36 1.21 6.41
CA ILE A 167 16.23 0.19 5.37
C ILE A 167 17.24 0.37 4.22
N PRO A 168 17.43 1.54 3.58
CA PRO A 168 18.44 1.72 2.54
C PRO A 168 19.85 1.44 3.06
N ILE A 169 20.16 1.90 4.26
CA ILE A 169 21.47 1.71 4.88
C ILE A 169 21.75 0.23 5.15
N LEU A 170 20.74 -0.51 5.64
CA LEU A 170 20.87 -1.95 5.88
C LEU A 170 20.99 -2.75 4.59
N ILE A 171 20.34 -2.34 3.50
CA ILE A 171 20.50 -2.96 2.17
C ILE A 171 21.94 -2.80 1.69
N GLU A 172 22.50 -1.60 1.77
CA GLU A 172 23.90 -1.36 1.40
C GLU A 172 24.89 -2.16 2.29
N GLU A 173 24.61 -2.23 3.58
CA GLU A 173 25.41 -3.02 4.53
C GLU A 173 25.36 -4.51 4.20
N THR A 174 24.15 -5.01 3.88
CA THR A 174 23.93 -6.40 3.46
C THR A 174 24.75 -6.73 2.21
N ASP A 175 24.76 -5.85 1.21
CA ASP A 175 25.58 -6.02 -0.01
C ASP A 175 27.08 -6.07 0.31
N LYS A 176 27.55 -5.23 1.23
CA LYS A 176 28.97 -5.23 1.66
C LYS A 176 29.33 -6.52 2.39
N ILE A 177 28.50 -6.95 3.35
CA ILE A 177 28.71 -8.19 4.11
C ILE A 177 28.68 -9.40 3.16
N MET A 178 27.70 -9.43 2.23
CA MET A 178 27.58 -10.50 1.25
C MET A 178 28.84 -10.64 0.39
N LYS A 179 29.36 -9.53 -0.15
CA LYS A 179 30.61 -9.53 -0.92
C LYS A 179 31.81 -9.99 -0.10
N ALA A 180 31.90 -9.56 1.15
CA ALA A 180 32.97 -9.98 2.04
C ALA A 180 32.90 -11.49 2.36
N GLN A 181 31.70 -12.04 2.55
CA GLN A 181 31.51 -13.46 2.80
C GLN A 181 31.77 -14.32 1.55
N MET A 182 31.37 -13.84 0.36
CA MET A 182 31.71 -14.50 -0.91
C MET A 182 33.25 -14.55 -1.13
N ALA A 183 33.96 -13.47 -0.80
CA ALA A 183 35.41 -13.46 -0.85
C ALA A 183 36.07 -14.46 0.13
N ARG A 184 35.38 -14.87 1.19
CA ARG A 184 35.77 -15.92 2.15
C ARG A 184 35.33 -17.32 1.74
N GLY A 185 34.75 -17.48 0.53
CA GLY A 185 34.30 -18.77 0.00
C GLY A 185 32.87 -19.15 0.36
N ALA A 186 32.08 -18.22 0.92
CA ALA A 186 30.64 -18.47 1.15
C ALA A 186 29.87 -18.53 -0.17
N ASP A 187 29.05 -19.56 -0.34
CA ASP A 187 28.16 -19.75 -1.48
C ASP A 187 26.70 -19.59 -1.03
N PHE A 188 26.01 -18.61 -1.64
CA PHE A 188 24.61 -18.27 -1.32
C PHE A 188 23.63 -18.79 -2.37
N GLU A 189 24.12 -19.34 -3.50
CA GLU A 189 23.28 -19.72 -4.63
C GLU A 189 23.09 -21.23 -4.78
N SER A 190 24.11 -22.02 -4.39
CA SER A 190 24.07 -23.49 -4.56
C SER A 190 23.42 -24.22 -3.40
N GLY A 191 22.90 -25.41 -3.68
CA GLY A 191 22.40 -26.35 -2.68
C GLY A 191 20.91 -26.33 -2.42
N ASN A 192 20.47 -27.23 -1.52
CA ASN A 192 19.08 -27.38 -1.10
C ASN A 192 18.63 -26.19 -0.23
N LEU A 193 17.29 -26.02 -0.05
CA LEU A 193 16.71 -24.93 0.76
C LEU A 193 17.32 -24.83 2.17
N ILE A 194 17.61 -25.97 2.81
CA ILE A 194 18.23 -26.01 4.15
C ILE A 194 19.68 -25.53 4.10
N GLN A 195 20.45 -25.87 3.06
CA GLN A 195 21.82 -25.41 2.87
C GLN A 195 21.86 -23.91 2.60
N LYS A 196 20.94 -23.40 1.76
CA LYS A 196 20.77 -21.95 1.53
C LYS A 196 20.40 -21.19 2.80
N ALA A 197 19.53 -21.73 3.64
CA ALA A 197 19.24 -21.13 4.93
C ALA A 197 20.45 -21.09 5.86
N LYS A 198 21.26 -22.16 5.91
CA LYS A 198 22.51 -22.19 6.69
C LYS A 198 23.56 -21.21 6.16
N SER A 199 23.69 -21.09 4.84
CA SER A 199 24.66 -20.14 4.23
C SER A 199 24.28 -18.66 4.49
N MET A 200 23.04 -18.37 4.83
CA MET A 200 22.62 -17.01 5.21
C MET A 200 22.99 -16.62 6.64
N VAL A 201 23.30 -17.57 7.54
CA VAL A 201 23.67 -17.26 8.94
C VAL A 201 24.91 -16.36 9.05
N PRO A 202 26.01 -16.60 8.30
CA PRO A 202 27.19 -15.71 8.30
C PRO A 202 26.90 -14.28 7.81
N LEU A 203 25.79 -14.06 7.13
CA LEU A 203 25.33 -12.75 6.71
C LEU A 203 24.43 -12.10 7.77
N LEU A 204 23.55 -12.88 8.39
CA LEU A 204 22.59 -12.37 9.37
C LEU A 204 23.27 -11.91 10.66
N VAL A 205 24.25 -12.68 11.19
CA VAL A 205 24.89 -12.35 12.46
C VAL A 205 25.62 -10.99 12.42
N PRO A 206 26.48 -10.69 11.43
CA PRO A 206 27.11 -9.37 11.34
C PRO A 206 26.10 -8.24 11.11
N LEU A 207 25.03 -8.51 10.35
CA LEU A 207 23.96 -7.54 10.10
C LEU A 207 23.24 -7.17 11.39
N PHE A 208 22.89 -8.16 12.23
CA PHE A 208 22.29 -7.91 13.54
C PHE A 208 23.20 -7.09 14.45
N VAL A 209 24.49 -7.46 14.53
CA VAL A 209 25.48 -6.71 15.34
C VAL A 209 25.57 -5.26 14.88
N SER A 210 25.62 -5.02 13.56
CA SER A 210 25.64 -3.67 12.99
C SER A 210 24.35 -2.91 13.31
N ALA A 211 23.18 -3.55 13.17
CA ALA A 211 21.89 -2.94 13.48
C ALA A 211 21.78 -2.53 14.96
N PHE A 212 22.18 -3.40 15.89
CA PHE A 212 22.19 -3.07 17.32
C PHE A 212 23.16 -1.94 17.67
N ARG A 213 24.36 -1.94 17.08
CA ARG A 213 25.31 -0.83 17.28
C ARG A 213 24.71 0.49 16.83
N ARG A 214 24.10 0.54 15.64
CA ARG A 214 23.42 1.74 15.12
C ARG A 214 22.25 2.16 16.00
N ALA A 215 21.47 1.21 16.54
CA ALA A 215 20.39 1.50 17.46
C ALA A 215 20.91 2.15 18.75
N THR A 216 22.02 1.65 19.30
CA THR A 216 22.67 2.22 20.49
C THR A 216 23.20 3.62 20.21
N ASP A 217 23.88 3.83 19.05
CA ASP A 217 24.39 5.15 18.64
C ASP A 217 23.25 6.16 18.48
N LEU A 218 22.14 5.72 17.88
CA LEU A 218 20.94 6.56 17.74
C LEU A 218 20.32 6.90 19.10
N ALA A 219 20.22 5.94 20.02
CA ALA A 219 19.69 6.16 21.37
C ALA A 219 20.53 7.19 22.12
N MET A 220 21.86 7.04 22.13
CA MET A 220 22.79 8.02 22.73
C MET A 220 22.64 9.41 22.11
N ALA A 221 22.51 9.49 20.78
CA ALA A 221 22.32 10.76 20.07
C ALA A 221 20.95 11.41 20.42
N MET A 222 19.91 10.61 20.67
CA MET A 222 18.60 11.10 21.11
C MET A 222 18.65 11.60 22.56
N GLU A 223 19.31 10.88 23.46
CA GLU A 223 19.53 11.30 24.85
C GLU A 223 20.34 12.59 24.91
N ALA A 224 21.42 12.71 24.15
CA ALA A 224 22.23 13.93 24.07
C ALA A 224 21.43 15.15 23.55
N ARG A 225 20.35 14.91 22.78
CA ARG A 225 19.42 15.93 22.32
C ARG A 225 18.23 16.14 23.26
N CYS A 226 18.27 15.60 24.47
CA CYS A 226 17.22 15.70 25.50
C CYS A 226 15.87 15.18 25.00
N TYR A 227 15.84 14.08 24.26
CA TYR A 227 14.59 13.46 23.84
C TYR A 227 13.81 12.91 25.05
N ARG A 228 12.57 13.38 25.25
CA ARG A 228 11.69 13.01 26.37
C ARG A 228 10.33 12.47 25.91
N GLY A 229 10.28 11.80 24.74
CA GLY A 229 9.01 11.28 24.19
C GLY A 229 8.29 12.27 23.29
N GLY A 230 7.01 12.05 23.06
CA GLY A 230 6.19 12.80 22.09
C GLY A 230 5.46 14.02 22.66
N GLU A 231 5.44 14.22 23.98
CA GLU A 231 4.69 15.32 24.60
C GLU A 231 5.42 16.66 24.42
N GLY A 232 4.65 17.71 24.07
CA GLY A 232 5.18 19.07 23.86
C GLY A 232 6.04 19.25 22.61
N ARG A 233 6.16 18.26 21.75
CA ARG A 233 7.03 18.27 20.57
C ARG A 233 6.35 18.90 19.34
N THR A 234 7.08 19.75 18.61
CA THR A 234 6.64 20.31 17.34
C THR A 234 7.38 19.66 16.16
N LYS A 235 6.71 19.55 15.00
CA LYS A 235 7.34 19.09 13.76
C LYS A 235 7.89 20.27 12.97
N MET A 236 9.08 20.14 12.37
CA MET A 236 9.65 21.16 11.47
C MET A 236 8.75 21.44 10.27
N LYS A 237 8.09 20.40 9.74
CA LYS A 237 7.13 20.51 8.63
C LYS A 237 5.79 19.95 9.10
N PRO A 238 4.97 20.74 9.81
CA PRO A 238 3.67 20.26 10.26
C PRO A 238 2.71 20.09 9.08
N LEU A 239 1.93 19.02 9.09
CA LEU A 239 0.84 18.83 8.14
C LEU A 239 -0.24 19.89 8.40
N LYS A 240 -0.61 20.65 7.37
CA LYS A 240 -1.65 21.69 7.41
C LYS A 240 -2.63 21.48 6.27
N TYR A 241 -3.91 21.44 6.59
CA TYR A 241 -4.95 21.40 5.57
C TYR A 241 -4.96 22.69 4.75
N ALA A 242 -5.01 22.55 3.44
CA ALA A 242 -5.19 23.65 2.50
C ALA A 242 -6.65 23.71 2.01
N LYS A 243 -7.06 24.81 1.39
CA LYS A 243 -8.41 24.93 0.78
C LYS A 243 -8.72 23.80 -0.22
N ARG A 244 -7.68 23.29 -0.91
CA ARG A 244 -7.77 22.13 -1.82
C ARG A 244 -8.26 20.86 -1.13
N ASP A 245 -7.77 20.60 0.09
CA ASP A 245 -8.13 19.40 0.85
C ASP A 245 -9.62 19.41 1.21
N HIS A 246 -10.16 20.57 1.60
CA HIS A 246 -11.59 20.70 1.89
C HIS A 246 -12.47 20.48 0.65
N MET A 247 -12.05 20.98 -0.53
CA MET A 247 -12.77 20.70 -1.78
C MET A 247 -12.78 19.22 -2.12
N VAL A 248 -11.65 18.53 -1.90
CA VAL A 248 -11.53 17.10 -2.15
C VAL A 248 -12.36 16.27 -1.16
N TYR A 249 -12.43 16.67 0.12
CA TYR A 249 -13.37 16.06 1.07
C TYR A 249 -14.83 16.21 0.62
N GLY A 250 -15.21 17.38 0.09
CA GLY A 250 -16.54 17.58 -0.51
C GLY A 250 -16.79 16.62 -1.68
N ALA A 251 -15.81 16.45 -2.57
CA ALA A 251 -15.91 15.50 -3.68
C ALA A 251 -16.05 14.04 -3.21
N TYR A 252 -15.32 13.63 -2.16
CA TYR A 252 -15.47 12.30 -1.57
C TYR A 252 -16.84 12.07 -0.97
N LEU A 253 -17.39 13.09 -0.30
CA LEU A 253 -18.75 13.01 0.27
C LEU A 253 -19.79 12.86 -0.83
N VAL A 254 -19.71 13.67 -1.89
CA VAL A 254 -20.62 13.58 -3.04
C VAL A 254 -20.50 12.20 -3.69
N TYR A 255 -19.30 11.70 -3.92
CA TYR A 255 -19.09 10.38 -4.49
C TYR A 255 -19.70 9.26 -3.63
N PHE A 256 -19.50 9.32 -2.31
CA PHE A 256 -20.05 8.34 -1.37
C PHE A 256 -21.59 8.37 -1.33
N VAL A 257 -22.18 9.57 -1.27
CA VAL A 257 -23.63 9.74 -1.27
C VAL A 257 -24.24 9.24 -2.59
N VAL A 258 -23.65 9.58 -3.73
CA VAL A 258 -24.09 9.09 -5.04
C VAL A 258 -24.06 7.57 -5.11
N ALA A 259 -23.01 6.94 -4.61
CA ALA A 259 -22.88 5.48 -4.61
C ALA A 259 -23.96 4.81 -3.73
N ILE A 260 -24.26 5.39 -2.56
CA ILE A 260 -25.34 4.88 -1.69
C ILE A 260 -26.72 5.07 -2.35
N LEU A 261 -26.98 6.24 -2.92
CA LEU A 261 -28.25 6.50 -3.62
C LEU A 261 -28.47 5.53 -4.78
N LEU A 262 -27.42 5.26 -5.57
CA LEU A 262 -27.49 4.29 -6.68
C LEU A 262 -27.75 2.86 -6.19
N LYS A 263 -27.27 2.51 -4.98
CA LYS A 263 -27.57 1.20 -4.38
C LYS A 263 -29.02 1.10 -3.86
N VAL A 264 -29.56 2.19 -3.33
CA VAL A 264 -30.90 2.19 -2.70
C VAL A 264 -32.02 2.31 -3.75
N ILE A 265 -31.77 3.04 -4.83
CA ILE A 265 -32.78 3.33 -5.88
C ILE A 265 -32.84 2.22 -6.94
N LEU A 266 -31.72 1.54 -7.19
CA LEU A 266 -31.58 0.50 -8.22
C LEU A 266 -31.26 -0.87 -7.61
#